data_4fdb82eed5fd4086d4374a7546c94ba3
#
_entry.id   4fdb82eed5fd4086d4374a7546c94ba3
#
_cell.length_a   1.000
_cell.length_b   1.000
_cell.length_c   1.000
_cell.angle_alpha   90.00
_cell.angle_beta   90.00
_cell.angle_gamma   90.00
#
_symmetry.space_group_name_H-M   'P 1'
#
loop_
_entity.id
_entity.type
_entity.pdbx_description
1 polymer ?
#
loop_
_entity_poly.entity_id
_entity_poly.type
_entity_poly.pdbx_seq_one_letter_code
_entity_poly.pdbx_strand_id
1 'polypeptide(L)'
;MGKNFKYNNIIYRKIHIFFYFIYILILKVIKMTKTNAMRILDSAKIEYTPYEYIPDDNDLTGVHVASQIGLCPDFVFKTLVARGDKCGLSVFCIPCAMELDLKKCARVTGDKKIELLPVKELLSNTGYIRGGCSPIGMKKQFPTYIDETCLLFDKITVSAGIKGCQLLLDAQKLISLLNITVADLTV
;
A
#
# COMPACT_ATOMS: atom_id res chain seq x y z
N MET A 1 2.34 -26.33 -57.31
CA MET A 1 3.12 -26.16 -56.05
C MET A 1 2.69 -24.94 -55.20
N GLY A 2 1.45 -24.48 -55.21
CA GLY A 2 1.02 -23.21 -54.57
C GLY A 2 -0.07 -23.34 -53.51
N LYS A 3 -0.58 -24.51 -53.16
CA LYS A 3 -1.69 -24.64 -52.21
C LYS A 3 -1.26 -24.80 -50.74
N ASN A 4 -0.07 -25.29 -50.45
CA ASN A 4 0.40 -25.52 -49.07
C ASN A 4 0.83 -24.23 -48.31
N PHE A 5 1.19 -23.16 -49.03
CA PHE A 5 1.64 -21.92 -48.39
C PHE A 5 0.49 -21.09 -47.83
N LYS A 6 -0.72 -21.17 -48.40
CA LYS A 6 -1.90 -20.44 -47.87
C LYS A 6 -2.50 -21.09 -46.61
N TYR A 7 -2.46 -22.40 -46.51
CA TYR A 7 -3.01 -23.12 -45.34
C TYR A 7 -2.16 -22.92 -44.10
N ASN A 8 -0.83 -22.88 -44.22
CA ASN A 8 0.05 -22.60 -43.08
C ASN A 8 -0.19 -21.23 -42.47
N ASN A 9 -0.43 -20.19 -43.27
CA ASN A 9 -0.71 -18.84 -42.76
C ASN A 9 -2.04 -18.74 -41.99
N ILE A 10 -3.05 -19.51 -42.37
CA ILE A 10 -4.35 -19.51 -41.69
C ILE A 10 -4.26 -20.24 -40.34
N ILE A 11 -3.50 -21.34 -40.30
CA ILE A 11 -3.26 -22.09 -39.04
C ILE A 11 -2.43 -21.26 -38.07
N TYR A 12 -1.35 -20.62 -38.53
CA TYR A 12 -0.55 -19.71 -37.67
C TYR A 12 -1.36 -18.57 -37.14
N ARG A 13 -2.21 -17.93 -37.95
CA ARG A 13 -3.12 -16.86 -37.47
C ARG A 13 -4.13 -17.34 -36.40
N LYS A 14 -4.72 -18.52 -36.60
CA LYS A 14 -5.66 -19.10 -35.62
C LYS A 14 -4.98 -19.47 -34.33
N ILE A 15 -3.76 -20.02 -34.39
CA ILE A 15 -2.94 -20.32 -33.18
C ILE A 15 -2.58 -19.04 -32.45
N HIS A 16 -2.16 -17.99 -33.16
CA HIS A 16 -1.84 -16.70 -32.54
C HIS A 16 -3.05 -16.03 -31.84
N ILE A 17 -4.22 -16.11 -32.52
CA ILE A 17 -5.47 -15.58 -31.94
C ILE A 17 -5.89 -16.40 -30.71
N PHE A 18 -5.71 -17.73 -30.75
CA PHE A 18 -6.02 -18.61 -29.62
C PHE A 18 -5.10 -18.36 -28.43
N PHE A 19 -3.79 -18.21 -28.62
CA PHE A 19 -2.85 -17.85 -27.55
C PHE A 19 -3.10 -16.44 -27.02
N TYR A 20 -3.45 -15.48 -27.88
CA TYR A 20 -3.83 -14.14 -27.46
C TYR A 20 -5.12 -14.17 -26.62
N PHE A 21 -6.11 -14.97 -27.00
CA PHE A 21 -7.35 -15.16 -26.21
C PHE A 21 -7.08 -15.84 -24.88
N ILE A 22 -6.23 -16.87 -24.83
CA ILE A 22 -5.79 -17.52 -23.59
C ILE A 22 -5.02 -16.52 -22.72
N TYR A 23 -4.13 -15.75 -23.29
CA TYR A 23 -3.38 -14.70 -22.57
C TYR A 23 -4.32 -13.65 -21.96
N ILE A 24 -5.30 -13.16 -22.72
CA ILE A 24 -6.33 -12.24 -22.19
C ILE A 24 -7.22 -12.92 -21.14
N LEU A 25 -7.53 -14.22 -21.32
CA LEU A 25 -8.30 -14.98 -20.34
C LEU A 25 -7.51 -15.18 -19.03
N ILE A 26 -6.22 -15.50 -19.14
CA ILE A 26 -5.30 -15.62 -18.01
C ILE A 26 -5.15 -14.27 -17.30
N LEU A 27 -5.00 -13.16 -18.02
CA LEU A 27 -5.00 -11.81 -17.46
C LEU A 27 -6.32 -11.45 -16.75
N LYS A 28 -7.46 -11.92 -17.26
CA LYS A 28 -8.77 -11.76 -16.59
C LYS A 28 -8.95 -12.66 -15.35
N VAL A 29 -8.28 -13.81 -15.32
CA VAL A 29 -8.35 -14.77 -14.19
C VAL A 29 -7.39 -14.38 -13.07
N ILE A 30 -6.32 -13.64 -13.36
CA ILE A 30 -5.50 -12.97 -12.33
C ILE A 30 -6.22 -11.68 -11.86
N LYS A 31 -7.48 -11.82 -11.48
CA LYS A 31 -8.14 -10.79 -10.71
C LYS A 31 -7.51 -10.84 -9.32
N MET A 32 -6.70 -9.84 -8.99
CA MET A 32 -6.09 -9.73 -7.68
C MET A 32 -7.13 -10.01 -6.59
N THR A 33 -6.88 -10.99 -5.75
CA THR A 33 -7.79 -11.30 -4.64
C THR A 33 -7.87 -10.07 -3.74
N LYS A 34 -9.08 -9.53 -3.54
CA LYS A 34 -9.28 -8.33 -2.70
C LYS A 34 -8.66 -8.55 -1.33
N THR A 35 -7.77 -7.65 -0.96
CA THR A 35 -7.16 -7.64 0.38
C THR A 35 -8.18 -7.24 1.45
N ASN A 36 -7.84 -7.43 2.73
CA ASN A 36 -8.69 -6.97 3.83
C ASN A 36 -8.89 -5.45 3.79
N ALA A 37 -7.84 -4.69 3.49
CA ALA A 37 -7.92 -3.23 3.34
C ALA A 37 -8.92 -2.83 2.24
N MET A 38 -8.87 -3.48 1.08
CA MET A 38 -9.82 -3.23 -0.02
C MET A 38 -11.26 -3.54 0.36
N ARG A 39 -11.50 -4.64 1.09
CA ARG A 39 -12.85 -5.00 1.55
C ARG A 39 -13.41 -3.96 2.53
N ILE A 40 -12.58 -3.42 3.41
CA ILE A 40 -12.96 -2.36 4.35
C ILE A 40 -13.33 -1.09 3.59
N LEU A 41 -12.53 -0.68 2.60
CA LEU A 41 -12.83 0.48 1.75
C LEU A 41 -14.12 0.30 0.95
N ASP A 42 -14.33 -0.89 0.35
CA ASP A 42 -15.57 -1.22 -0.35
C ASP A 42 -16.79 -1.10 0.56
N SER A 43 -16.69 -1.66 1.77
CA SER A 43 -17.77 -1.61 2.78
C SER A 43 -18.08 -0.19 3.21
N ALA A 44 -17.07 0.67 3.29
CA ALA A 44 -17.19 2.08 3.60
C ALA A 44 -17.60 2.94 2.36
N LYS A 45 -17.73 2.34 1.19
CA LYS A 45 -18.01 3.01 -0.10
C LYS A 45 -16.96 4.09 -0.43
N ILE A 46 -15.72 3.84 -0.08
CA ILE A 46 -14.58 4.70 -0.41
C ILE A 46 -13.92 4.18 -1.67
N GLU A 47 -13.89 5.01 -2.70
CA GLU A 47 -13.22 4.69 -3.96
C GLU A 47 -11.70 4.66 -3.78
N TYR A 48 -11.06 3.70 -4.42
CA TYR A 48 -9.61 3.57 -4.46
C TYR A 48 -9.15 3.03 -5.82
N THR A 49 -7.91 3.33 -6.18
CA THR A 49 -7.25 2.76 -7.36
C THR A 49 -6.08 1.90 -6.88
N PRO A 50 -6.06 0.59 -7.16
CA PRO A 50 -4.92 -0.26 -6.85
C PRO A 50 -3.79 -0.01 -7.84
N TYR A 51 -2.56 0.12 -7.32
CA TYR A 51 -1.32 0.16 -8.07
C TYR A 51 -0.50 -1.06 -7.72
N GLU A 52 -0.35 -1.96 -8.69
CA GLU A 52 0.46 -3.16 -8.54
C GLU A 52 1.91 -2.86 -8.90
N TYR A 53 2.85 -3.49 -8.19
CA TYR A 53 4.27 -3.44 -8.47
C TYR A 53 4.94 -4.77 -8.13
N ILE A 54 6.12 -5.01 -8.68
CA ILE A 54 6.88 -6.23 -8.41
C ILE A 54 7.64 -6.03 -7.10
N PRO A 55 7.34 -6.81 -6.04
CA PRO A 55 8.08 -6.69 -4.79
C PRO A 55 9.55 -7.07 -4.98
N ASP A 56 10.44 -6.24 -4.47
CA ASP A 56 11.87 -6.56 -4.36
C ASP A 56 12.25 -6.65 -2.88
N ASP A 57 12.61 -7.85 -2.41
CA ASP A 57 12.99 -8.06 -1.02
C ASP A 57 14.36 -7.44 -0.68
N ASN A 58 15.16 -7.08 -1.68
CA ASN A 58 16.43 -6.37 -1.51
C ASN A 58 16.24 -4.86 -1.40
N ASP A 59 15.14 -4.31 -1.96
CA ASP A 59 14.79 -2.90 -1.86
C ASP A 59 13.30 -2.71 -1.53
N LEU A 60 13.00 -2.67 -0.24
CA LEU A 60 11.66 -2.42 0.29
C LEU A 60 11.38 -0.92 0.54
N THR A 61 12.22 -0.03 0.00
CA THR A 61 12.04 1.42 0.19
C THR A 61 10.78 1.91 -0.51
N GLY A 62 10.07 2.83 0.13
CA GLY A 62 8.87 3.41 -0.48
C GLY A 62 9.20 4.26 -1.71
N VAL A 63 10.42 4.80 -1.82
CA VAL A 63 10.89 5.54 -2.99
C VAL A 63 11.01 4.61 -4.20
N HIS A 64 11.55 3.39 -4.01
CA HIS A 64 11.58 2.37 -5.05
C HIS A 64 10.15 2.00 -5.51
N VAL A 65 9.23 1.79 -4.56
CA VAL A 65 7.81 1.54 -4.85
C VAL A 65 7.21 2.70 -5.65
N ALA A 66 7.41 3.94 -5.22
CA ALA A 66 6.91 5.13 -5.91
C ALA A 66 7.37 5.18 -7.37
N SER A 67 8.65 4.88 -7.62
CA SER A 67 9.22 4.81 -8.97
C SER A 67 8.54 3.73 -9.83
N GLN A 68 8.30 2.53 -9.28
CA GLN A 68 7.65 1.44 -10.02
C GLN A 68 6.20 1.75 -10.39
N ILE A 69 5.45 2.42 -9.52
CA ILE A 69 4.05 2.78 -9.78
C ILE A 69 3.89 4.12 -10.51
N GLY A 70 5.01 4.81 -10.83
CA GLY A 70 5.00 6.07 -11.59
C GLY A 70 4.41 7.26 -10.83
N LEU A 71 4.49 7.26 -9.49
CA LEU A 71 4.01 8.35 -8.64
C LEU A 71 5.18 9.09 -7.98
N CYS A 72 4.99 10.39 -7.69
CA CYS A 72 5.93 11.13 -6.88
C CYS A 72 6.00 10.52 -5.46
N PRO A 73 7.19 10.36 -4.87
CA PRO A 73 7.34 9.85 -3.51
C PRO A 73 6.51 10.58 -2.44
N ASP A 74 6.20 11.85 -2.66
CA ASP A 74 5.41 12.66 -1.72
C ASP A 74 3.96 12.18 -1.58
N PHE A 75 3.41 11.50 -2.61
CA PHE A 75 2.07 10.89 -2.56
C PHE A 75 2.06 9.50 -1.93
N VAL A 76 3.23 8.89 -1.76
CA VAL A 76 3.34 7.51 -1.26
C VAL A 76 3.64 7.53 0.22
N PHE A 77 2.67 7.10 1.02
CA PHE A 77 2.79 7.08 2.49
C PHE A 77 3.15 5.68 2.97
N LYS A 78 4.24 5.60 3.74
CA LYS A 78 4.62 4.36 4.45
C LYS A 78 3.97 4.33 5.82
N THR A 79 3.59 3.12 6.26
CA THR A 79 3.00 2.89 7.58
C THR A 79 4.04 2.30 8.51
N LEU A 80 4.32 3.00 9.59
CA LEU A 80 5.23 2.61 10.64
C LEU A 80 4.46 2.36 11.94
N VAL A 81 4.91 1.41 12.74
CA VAL A 81 4.36 1.13 14.06
C VAL A 81 5.43 1.40 15.09
N ALA A 82 5.07 2.11 16.15
CA ALA A 82 5.98 2.43 17.23
C ALA A 82 5.34 2.16 18.59
N ARG A 83 6.16 1.95 19.60
CA ARG A 83 5.75 1.69 20.98
C ARG A 83 6.14 2.86 21.86
N GLY A 84 5.15 3.47 22.50
CA GLY A 84 5.32 4.46 23.54
C GLY A 84 5.50 3.81 24.91
N ASP A 85 6.07 4.56 25.84
CA ASP A 85 6.32 4.13 27.22
C ASP A 85 5.05 4.10 28.07
N LYS A 86 3.98 4.82 27.65
CA LYS A 86 2.71 4.90 28.37
C LYS A 86 1.52 4.41 27.55
N CYS A 87 1.43 4.88 26.29
CA CYS A 87 0.23 4.71 25.47
C CYS A 87 0.24 3.40 24.65
N GLY A 88 1.33 2.61 24.71
CA GLY A 88 1.44 1.36 24.00
C GLY A 88 1.77 1.55 22.52
N LEU A 89 1.11 0.78 21.63
CA LEU A 89 1.39 0.83 20.19
C LEU A 89 0.58 1.94 19.52
N SER A 90 1.24 2.67 18.65
CA SER A 90 0.67 3.68 17.77
C SER A 90 1.16 3.48 16.33
N VAL A 91 0.33 3.89 15.37
CA VAL A 91 0.57 3.78 13.93
C VAL A 91 0.84 5.16 13.36
N PHE A 92 1.86 5.27 12.53
CA PHE A 92 2.28 6.52 11.90
C PHE A 92 2.36 6.34 10.39
N CYS A 93 1.65 7.19 9.65
CA CYS A 93 1.69 7.25 8.20
C CYS A 93 2.44 8.51 7.79
N ILE A 94 3.56 8.36 7.07
CA ILE A 94 4.41 9.47 6.64
C ILE A 94 4.81 9.31 5.19
N PRO A 95 5.17 10.39 4.46
CA PRO A 95 5.72 10.29 3.12
C PRO A 95 6.89 9.32 3.08
N CYS A 96 6.97 8.51 2.04
CA CYS A 96 7.90 7.38 1.99
C CYS A 96 9.37 7.81 1.98
N ALA A 97 9.67 9.00 1.47
CA ALA A 97 11.01 9.57 1.43
C ALA A 97 11.46 10.20 2.76
N MET A 98 10.52 10.47 3.67
CA MET A 98 10.80 11.14 4.94
C MET A 98 11.04 10.16 6.07
N GLU A 99 11.66 10.63 7.15
CA GLU A 99 11.90 9.86 8.36
C GLU A 99 11.01 10.35 9.51
N LEU A 100 10.63 9.42 10.39
CA LEU A 100 9.80 9.70 11.54
C LEU A 100 10.62 10.42 12.63
N ASP A 101 10.16 11.60 13.05
CA ASP A 101 10.69 12.26 14.23
C ASP A 101 10.06 11.66 15.50
N LEU A 102 10.82 10.79 16.18
CA LEU A 102 10.34 10.11 17.36
C LEU A 102 10.01 11.07 18.53
N LYS A 103 10.61 12.27 18.57
CA LYS A 103 10.30 13.28 19.60
C LYS A 103 8.95 13.94 19.32
N LYS A 104 8.67 14.28 18.05
CA LYS A 104 7.37 14.77 17.61
C LYS A 104 6.29 13.72 17.89
N CYS A 105 6.56 12.46 17.51
CA CYS A 105 5.65 11.35 17.76
C CYS A 105 5.34 11.15 19.25
N ALA A 106 6.35 11.16 20.12
CA ALA A 106 6.15 11.05 21.56
C ALA A 106 5.26 12.20 22.10
N ARG A 107 5.43 13.40 21.57
CA ARG A 107 4.65 14.58 21.95
C ARG A 107 3.17 14.43 21.59
N VAL A 108 2.88 13.98 20.36
CA VAL A 108 1.48 13.85 19.89
C VAL A 108 0.76 12.68 20.54
N THR A 109 1.48 11.60 20.94
CA THR A 109 0.89 10.46 21.65
C THR A 109 0.74 10.71 23.16
N GLY A 110 1.44 11.69 23.72
CA GLY A 110 1.50 11.93 25.17
C GLY A 110 2.49 11.02 25.91
N ASP A 111 3.36 10.33 25.16
CA ASP A 111 4.46 9.53 25.68
C ASP A 111 5.69 10.39 26.00
N LYS A 112 6.55 9.91 26.87
CA LYS A 112 7.86 10.52 27.11
C LYS A 112 8.89 10.05 26.10
N LYS A 113 8.77 8.79 25.68
CA LYS A 113 9.64 8.13 24.74
C LYS A 113 8.83 7.20 23.85
N ILE A 114 9.19 7.15 22.59
CA ILE A 114 8.61 6.23 21.61
C ILE A 114 9.74 5.58 20.79
N GLU A 115 9.59 4.32 20.44
CA GLU A 115 10.55 3.56 19.66
C GLU A 115 9.85 2.77 18.56
N LEU A 116 10.48 2.63 17.39
CA LEU A 116 9.94 1.79 16.33
C LEU A 116 9.76 0.35 16.81
N LEU A 117 8.63 -0.24 16.48
CA LEU A 117 8.35 -1.64 16.80
C LEU A 117 9.33 -2.55 16.05
N PRO A 118 10.02 -3.48 16.73
CA PRO A 118 10.88 -4.45 16.07
C PRO A 118 10.11 -5.26 15.02
N VAL A 119 10.72 -5.47 13.84
CA VAL A 119 10.07 -6.15 12.71
C VAL A 119 9.51 -7.53 13.10
N LYS A 120 10.20 -8.26 13.98
CA LYS A 120 9.77 -9.57 14.49
C LYS A 120 8.43 -9.54 15.25
N GLU A 121 8.04 -8.38 15.76
CA GLU A 121 6.82 -8.19 16.52
C GLU A 121 5.66 -7.64 15.66
N LEU A 122 5.95 -7.18 14.42
CA LEU A 122 4.98 -6.51 13.57
C LEU A 122 3.80 -7.42 13.22
N LEU A 123 4.07 -8.64 12.76
CA LEU A 123 3.04 -9.59 12.32
C LEU A 123 2.10 -10.00 13.46
N SER A 124 2.64 -10.28 14.64
CA SER A 124 1.83 -10.71 15.79
C SER A 124 0.88 -9.61 16.28
N ASN A 125 1.34 -8.35 16.26
CA ASN A 125 0.57 -7.20 16.72
C ASN A 125 -0.42 -6.68 15.67
N THR A 126 0.01 -6.52 14.40
CA THR A 126 -0.77 -5.83 13.37
C THR A 126 -1.46 -6.78 12.39
N GLY A 127 -0.93 -7.99 12.21
CA GLY A 127 -1.32 -8.90 11.14
C GLY A 127 -0.59 -8.65 9.82
N TYR A 128 0.31 -7.68 9.76
CA TYR A 128 1.06 -7.29 8.58
C TYR A 128 2.55 -7.61 8.70
N ILE A 129 3.20 -7.71 7.57
CA ILE A 129 4.64 -7.89 7.47
C ILE A 129 5.32 -6.60 6.98
N ARG A 130 6.62 -6.49 7.16
CA ARG A 130 7.42 -5.41 6.59
C ARG A 130 7.27 -5.38 5.06
N GLY A 131 7.07 -4.19 4.49
CA GLY A 131 6.80 -3.98 3.07
C GLY A 131 5.32 -4.16 2.67
N GLY A 132 4.45 -4.62 3.59
CA GLY A 132 3.01 -4.76 3.37
C GLY A 132 2.15 -4.22 4.52
N CYS A 133 2.71 -3.39 5.41
CA CYS A 133 1.96 -2.81 6.52
C CYS A 133 1.02 -1.72 6.02
N SER A 134 -0.27 -1.85 6.34
CA SER A 134 -1.33 -0.88 6.00
C SER A 134 -1.91 -0.28 7.27
N PRO A 135 -2.33 0.99 7.26
CA PRO A 135 -3.10 1.54 8.38
C PRO A 135 -4.52 0.95 8.43
N ILE A 136 -5.00 0.37 7.32
CA ILE A 136 -6.36 -0.15 7.18
C ILE A 136 -6.37 -1.64 7.53
N GLY A 137 -7.27 -2.05 8.43
CA GLY A 137 -7.54 -3.47 8.67
C GLY A 137 -6.51 -4.22 9.50
N MET A 138 -5.82 -3.55 10.41
CA MET A 138 -4.97 -4.19 11.41
C MET A 138 -5.79 -5.10 12.33
N LYS A 139 -5.17 -6.12 12.92
CA LYS A 139 -5.82 -7.07 13.87
C LYS A 139 -6.47 -6.37 15.06
N LYS A 140 -5.92 -5.23 15.48
CA LYS A 140 -6.43 -4.37 16.53
C LYS A 140 -6.46 -2.94 16.03
N GLN A 141 -7.38 -2.15 16.53
CA GLN A 141 -7.35 -0.71 16.33
C GLN A 141 -6.28 -0.10 17.23
N PHE A 142 -5.39 0.67 16.62
CA PHE A 142 -4.37 1.44 17.32
C PHE A 142 -4.61 2.93 17.05
N PRO A 143 -4.26 3.82 17.98
CA PRO A 143 -4.17 5.24 17.70
C PRO A 143 -3.32 5.44 16.43
N THR A 144 -3.88 6.12 15.45
CA THR A 144 -3.24 6.29 14.14
C THR A 144 -3.04 7.76 13.86
N TYR A 145 -1.86 8.11 13.41
CA TYR A 145 -1.42 9.45 13.09
C TYR A 145 -0.94 9.51 11.65
N ILE A 146 -1.18 10.62 10.98
CA ILE A 146 -0.68 10.87 9.63
C ILE A 146 0.02 12.22 9.57
N ASP A 147 1.12 12.27 8.84
CA ASP A 147 1.86 13.51 8.65
C ASP A 147 1.01 14.56 7.93
N GLU A 148 1.11 15.81 8.39
CA GLU A 148 0.31 16.93 7.90
C GLU A 148 0.47 17.21 6.41
N THR A 149 1.56 16.75 5.78
CA THR A 149 1.76 16.84 4.34
C THR A 149 0.68 16.13 3.54
N CYS A 150 -0.06 15.19 4.13
CA CYS A 150 -1.21 14.57 3.48
C CYS A 150 -2.30 15.58 3.07
N LEU A 151 -2.37 16.73 3.73
CA LEU A 151 -3.34 17.80 3.44
C LEU A 151 -2.99 18.60 2.18
N LEU A 152 -1.78 18.45 1.65
CA LEU A 152 -1.34 19.09 0.42
C LEU A 152 -1.89 18.39 -0.83
N PHE A 153 -2.51 17.22 -0.66
CA PHE A 153 -2.94 16.35 -1.75
C PHE A 153 -4.38 15.89 -1.58
N ASP A 154 -5.15 15.86 -2.66
CA ASP A 154 -6.51 15.28 -2.66
C ASP A 154 -6.45 13.76 -2.44
N LYS A 155 -5.43 13.11 -2.99
CA LYS A 155 -5.24 11.66 -2.90
C LYS A 155 -3.81 11.31 -2.52
N ILE A 156 -3.69 10.28 -1.69
CA ILE A 156 -2.41 9.68 -1.28
C ILE A 156 -2.45 8.17 -1.49
N THR A 157 -1.31 7.50 -1.47
CA THR A 157 -1.27 6.04 -1.47
C THR A 157 -0.86 5.51 -0.10
N VAL A 158 -1.47 4.39 0.25
CA VAL A 158 -1.05 3.55 1.39
C VAL A 158 -1.00 2.09 0.94
N SER A 159 -0.26 1.25 1.67
CA SER A 159 -0.20 -0.18 1.36
C SER A 159 -1.59 -0.82 1.37
N ALA A 160 -1.84 -1.73 0.42
CA ALA A 160 -3.04 -2.56 0.39
C ALA A 160 -3.08 -3.66 1.48
N GLY A 161 -2.07 -3.75 2.34
CA GLY A 161 -1.91 -4.80 3.34
C GLY A 161 -1.17 -6.04 2.84
N ILE A 162 -0.56 -5.95 1.67
CA ILE A 162 0.31 -6.97 1.08
C ILE A 162 1.48 -6.27 0.38
N LYS A 163 2.60 -6.99 0.21
CA LYS A 163 3.66 -6.56 -0.70
C LYS A 163 3.13 -6.56 -2.13
N GLY A 164 3.59 -5.63 -2.95
CA GLY A 164 3.25 -5.57 -4.37
C GLY A 164 1.98 -4.79 -4.71
N CYS A 165 1.32 -4.14 -3.73
CA CYS A 165 0.14 -3.33 -4.01
C CYS A 165 0.00 -2.12 -3.09
N GLN A 166 -0.23 -0.96 -3.71
CA GLN A 166 -0.61 0.29 -3.06
C GLN A 166 -2.04 0.66 -3.43
N LEU A 167 -2.72 1.40 -2.58
CA LEU A 167 -4.06 1.93 -2.82
C LEU A 167 -4.01 3.45 -2.87
N LEU A 168 -4.30 4.05 -4.02
CA LEU A 168 -4.50 5.49 -4.15
C LEU A 168 -5.95 5.81 -3.78
N LEU A 169 -6.14 6.63 -2.78
CA LEU A 169 -7.45 7.01 -2.28
C LEU A 169 -7.45 8.45 -1.72
N ASP A 170 -8.64 8.98 -1.53
CA ASP A 170 -8.86 10.30 -0.94
C ASP A 170 -8.31 10.34 0.49
N ALA A 171 -7.43 11.32 0.77
CA ALA A 171 -6.76 11.47 2.07
C ALA A 171 -7.77 11.77 3.21
N GLN A 172 -8.75 12.63 2.95
CA GLN A 172 -9.75 13.03 3.95
C GLN A 172 -10.69 11.87 4.31
N LYS A 173 -11.05 11.05 3.30
CA LYS A 173 -11.87 9.86 3.53
C LYS A 173 -11.11 8.81 4.34
N LEU A 174 -9.80 8.63 4.09
CA LEU A 174 -8.97 7.75 4.91
C LEU A 174 -8.89 8.24 6.36
N ILE A 175 -8.63 9.54 6.57
CA ILE A 175 -8.56 10.18 7.89
C ILE A 175 -9.89 9.94 8.64
N SER A 176 -11.01 10.20 7.99
CA SER A 176 -12.34 10.02 8.58
C SER A 176 -12.65 8.56 8.89
N LEU A 177 -12.32 7.63 7.98
CA LEU A 177 -12.59 6.19 8.14
C LEU A 177 -11.90 5.60 9.37
N LEU A 178 -10.64 5.98 9.61
CA LEU A 178 -9.81 5.43 10.66
C LEU A 178 -9.69 6.34 11.89
N ASN A 179 -10.38 7.48 11.90
CA ASN A 179 -10.26 8.51 12.94
C ASN A 179 -8.79 8.90 13.20
N ILE A 180 -8.08 9.22 12.12
CA ILE A 180 -6.65 9.54 12.16
C ILE A 180 -6.42 10.95 12.68
N THR A 181 -5.44 11.10 13.56
CA THR A 181 -4.94 12.42 13.99
C THR A 181 -3.88 12.91 12.98
N VAL A 182 -4.10 14.09 12.42
CA VAL A 182 -3.13 14.76 11.55
C VAL A 182 -2.16 15.57 12.41
N ALA A 183 -0.85 15.42 12.19
CA ALA A 183 0.18 16.10 12.95
C ALA A 183 1.50 16.20 12.16
N ASP A 184 2.37 17.12 12.57
CA ASP A 184 3.76 17.16 12.11
C ASP A 184 4.54 16.01 12.75
N LEU A 185 4.97 15.03 11.92
CA LEU A 185 5.56 13.75 12.36
C LEU A 185 6.98 13.52 11.84
N THR A 186 7.46 14.33 10.90
CA THR A 186 8.69 14.06 10.16
C THR A 186 9.82 15.02 10.49
N VAL A 187 11.06 14.59 10.19
CA VAL A 187 12.27 15.39 10.35
C VAL A 187 12.43 16.36 9.19
#